data_929b6d78093b694e45484c5c168c0fbc
#
_entry.id   929b6d78093b694e45484c5c168c0fbc
#
_cell.length_a   1.000
_cell.length_b   1.000
_cell.length_c   1.000
_cell.angle_alpha   90.00
_cell.angle_beta   90.00
_cell.angle_gamma   90.00
#
_symmetry.space_group_name_H-M   'P 1'
#
loop_
_entity.id
_entity.type
_entity.pdbx_description
1 polymer ?
#
loop_
_entity_poly.entity_id
_entity_poly.type
_entity_poly.pdbx_seq_one_letter_code
_entity_poly.pdbx_strand_id
1 'polypeptide(L)'
;MEPRTANRGAPHETDGNFYSWPGEKAQLPPLFPPPVEAASLFVGPVMHARLKPKSHRFRYDVFSLLIDLDRLPEAGRTTRLFSVGRFNLVSFFERDHGVADGRALVESTRETLAQAGVDLAGGRILLLCYPRVLGYQFNPIATYWCYDANGALRAVIYEVTNTFRERHAYVAPVRPGELTTAGLRQSRDKIMYVSPFLNMDMTYAFRMRPPGDTVRLRILESDPEGPVLSATFAGERRPLTDRTLARLCAATPFMTLKITAAIHWEALRLWLKGLALVDHPPAPADASSVDAPGPIRHAAHDRAAWRSITASALRRHDR
;
A
#
# COMPACT_ATOMS: atom_id res chain seq x y z
N MET A 1 94.95 -1.05 6.61
CA MET A 1 94.55 -0.71 7.97
C MET A 1 93.16 -1.06 8.17
N GLU A 2 92.93 -1.92 9.05
CA GLU A 2 91.86 -2.90 9.17
C GLU A 2 90.45 -2.38 9.40
N PRO A 3 89.54 -3.31 9.24
CA PRO A 3 88.11 -3.15 9.20
C PRO A 3 87.44 -3.51 10.54
N ARG A 4 86.15 -3.24 10.66
CA ARG A 4 85.28 -3.94 11.66
C ARG A 4 83.90 -4.26 11.08
N THR A 5 83.83 -5.47 10.78
CA THR A 5 82.89 -6.54 11.01
C THR A 5 81.47 -6.13 11.52
N ALA A 6 80.61 -6.51 10.72
CA ALA A 6 79.19 -6.92 10.82
C ALA A 6 78.75 -7.57 12.13
N ASN A 7 77.58 -7.34 12.52
CA ASN A 7 76.80 -8.30 13.30
C ASN A 7 75.45 -8.58 12.63
N ARG A 8 75.23 -9.86 12.38
CA ARG A 8 74.00 -10.41 11.84
C ARG A 8 72.98 -10.51 12.97
N GLY A 9 71.87 -9.90 12.82
CA GLY A 9 70.69 -10.16 13.61
C GLY A 9 69.69 -10.97 12.78
N ALA A 10 69.25 -12.11 13.31
CA ALA A 10 68.32 -13.03 12.72
C ALA A 10 66.94 -12.40 12.57
N PRO A 11 66.14 -12.88 11.64
CA PRO A 11 64.77 -12.37 11.44
C PRO A 11 63.86 -12.86 12.57
N HIS A 12 63.26 -11.90 13.28
CA HIS A 12 62.13 -12.18 14.15
C HIS A 12 60.91 -12.56 13.26
N GLU A 13 60.50 -13.79 13.37
CA GLU A 13 59.13 -14.20 13.03
C GLU A 13 58.17 -13.37 13.87
N THR A 14 57.51 -12.40 13.24
CA THR A 14 56.34 -11.78 13.80
C THR A 14 55.12 -12.61 13.38
N ASP A 15 54.59 -13.35 14.34
CA ASP A 15 53.30 -13.99 14.29
C ASP A 15 52.28 -13.02 13.68
N GLY A 16 51.86 -13.33 12.47
CA GLY A 16 50.79 -12.64 11.77
C GLY A 16 49.46 -12.94 12.43
N ASN A 17 49.15 -12.22 13.48
CA ASN A 17 47.80 -12.19 13.99
C ASN A 17 46.95 -11.35 13.04
N PHE A 18 46.49 -12.00 11.95
CA PHE A 18 45.45 -11.49 11.09
C PHE A 18 44.19 -11.38 11.94
N TYR A 19 43.92 -10.20 12.46
CA TYR A 19 42.57 -9.84 12.89
C TYR A 19 41.68 -9.94 11.66
N SER A 20 41.09 -11.11 11.46
CA SER A 20 39.94 -11.25 10.59
C SER A 20 38.79 -10.42 11.18
N TRP A 21 38.56 -9.25 10.60
CA TRP A 21 37.34 -8.52 10.82
C TRP A 21 36.22 -9.43 10.31
N PRO A 22 35.25 -9.81 11.14
CA PRO A 22 34.07 -10.52 10.63
C PRO A 22 33.39 -9.60 9.66
N GLY A 23 33.48 -9.89 8.37
CA GLY A 23 32.83 -9.17 7.28
C GLY A 23 31.33 -9.46 7.16
N GLU A 24 30.68 -9.77 8.22
CA GLU A 24 29.24 -9.66 8.33
C GLU A 24 28.90 -8.20 8.58
N LYS A 25 28.60 -7.48 7.51
CA LYS A 25 27.86 -6.23 7.63
C LYS A 25 26.59 -6.58 8.39
N ALA A 26 26.54 -6.23 9.68
CA ALA A 26 25.34 -6.35 10.48
C ALA A 26 24.22 -5.67 9.67
N GLN A 27 23.33 -6.47 9.09
CA GLN A 27 22.23 -5.94 8.32
C GLN A 27 21.36 -5.17 9.29
N LEU A 28 21.29 -3.86 9.12
CA LEU A 28 20.40 -3.03 9.93
C LEU A 28 18.99 -3.60 9.83
N PRO A 29 18.26 -3.68 10.95
CA PRO A 29 16.89 -4.19 10.91
C PRO A 29 16.04 -3.38 9.92
N PRO A 30 15.10 -4.02 9.22
CA PRO A 30 14.25 -3.33 8.26
C PRO A 30 13.45 -2.22 8.95
N LEU A 31 13.29 -1.08 8.27
CA LEU A 31 12.63 0.12 8.81
C LEU A 31 11.17 -0.15 9.23
N PHE A 32 10.48 -1.03 8.50
CA PHE A 32 9.08 -1.40 8.74
C PHE A 32 8.93 -2.90 8.50
N PRO A 33 9.30 -3.75 9.47
CA PRO A 33 9.14 -5.19 9.33
C PRO A 33 7.66 -5.56 9.23
N PRO A 34 7.31 -6.64 8.50
CA PRO A 34 5.92 -7.09 8.40
C PRO A 34 5.40 -7.54 9.78
N PRO A 35 4.12 -7.27 10.10
CA PRO A 35 3.48 -7.86 11.28
C PRO A 35 3.60 -9.38 11.31
N VAL A 36 3.71 -9.95 12.50
CA VAL A 36 3.92 -11.40 12.68
C VAL A 36 2.64 -12.21 12.50
N GLU A 37 1.48 -11.62 12.72
CA GLU A 37 0.18 -12.28 12.63
C GLU A 37 -0.18 -12.64 11.18
N ALA A 38 -0.89 -13.76 10.98
CA ALA A 38 -1.40 -14.17 9.67
C ALA A 38 -2.51 -13.25 9.16
N ALA A 39 -3.27 -12.63 10.06
CA ALA A 39 -4.25 -11.60 9.75
C ALA A 39 -4.49 -10.65 10.92
N SER A 40 -4.80 -9.40 10.61
CA SER A 40 -5.19 -8.37 11.57
C SER A 40 -6.15 -7.36 10.92
N LEU A 41 -6.79 -6.54 11.74
CA LEU A 41 -7.68 -5.48 11.26
C LEU A 41 -7.01 -4.12 11.43
N PHE A 42 -7.30 -3.20 10.50
CA PHE A 42 -6.95 -1.79 10.63
C PHE A 42 -8.23 -0.96 10.62
N VAL A 43 -8.48 -0.22 11.69
CA VAL A 43 -9.72 0.53 11.89
C VAL A 43 -9.42 2.01 11.93
N GLY A 44 -10.13 2.79 11.14
CA GLY A 44 -9.95 4.24 11.12
C GLY A 44 -10.70 4.94 10.00
N PRO A 45 -10.55 6.27 9.93
CA PRO A 45 -11.24 7.07 8.93
C PRO A 45 -10.62 7.00 7.55
N VAL A 46 -11.48 6.94 6.55
CA VAL A 46 -11.19 7.34 5.17
C VAL A 46 -11.70 8.76 4.97
N MET A 47 -10.91 9.59 4.33
CA MET A 47 -11.27 10.94 3.95
C MET A 47 -10.92 11.19 2.49
N HIS A 48 -11.87 11.74 1.75
CA HIS A 48 -11.68 12.25 0.41
C HIS A 48 -11.86 13.77 0.41
N ALA A 49 -10.97 14.48 -0.24
CA ALA A 49 -11.03 15.91 -0.42
C ALA A 49 -10.76 16.25 -1.90
N ARG A 50 -11.79 16.63 -2.63
CA ARG A 50 -11.66 17.23 -3.95
C ARG A 50 -11.28 18.71 -3.74
N LEU A 51 -10.27 19.17 -4.47
CA LEU A 51 -9.71 20.50 -4.37
C LEU A 51 -10.21 21.40 -5.50
N LYS A 52 -10.29 20.85 -6.73
CA LYS A 52 -10.76 21.55 -7.93
C LYS A 52 -11.57 20.63 -8.85
N PRO A 53 -12.41 21.15 -9.77
CA PRO A 53 -12.75 22.57 -9.93
C PRO A 53 -13.65 23.11 -8.82
N LYS A 54 -14.40 22.24 -8.12
CA LYS A 54 -15.27 22.57 -6.98
C LYS A 54 -14.84 21.79 -5.76
N SER A 55 -14.56 22.50 -4.67
CA SER A 55 -14.16 21.87 -3.40
C SER A 55 -15.29 21.03 -2.83
N HIS A 56 -14.95 19.81 -2.42
CA HIS A 56 -15.87 18.87 -1.77
C HIS A 56 -15.09 17.91 -0.86
N ARG A 57 -15.62 17.65 0.33
CA ARG A 57 -14.97 16.79 1.31
C ARG A 57 -15.99 15.90 2.00
N PHE A 58 -15.61 14.62 2.20
CA PHE A 58 -16.36 13.67 2.99
C PHE A 58 -15.43 12.73 3.76
N ARG A 59 -15.95 12.18 4.85
CA ARG A 59 -15.25 11.26 5.74
C ARG A 59 -16.19 10.16 6.20
N TYR A 60 -15.68 8.95 6.32
CA TYR A 60 -16.38 7.81 6.91
C TYR A 60 -15.39 6.87 7.57
N ASP A 61 -15.85 6.14 8.60
CA ASP A 61 -15.03 5.16 9.29
C ASP A 61 -15.18 3.79 8.64
N VAL A 62 -14.06 3.07 8.54
CA VAL A 62 -13.97 1.75 7.94
C VAL A 62 -13.08 0.83 8.77
N PHE A 63 -13.17 -0.45 8.50
CA PHE A 63 -12.11 -1.39 8.84
C PHE A 63 -11.60 -2.11 7.59
N SER A 64 -10.29 -2.30 7.53
CA SER A 64 -9.59 -3.06 6.50
C SER A 64 -9.02 -4.33 7.12
N LEU A 65 -8.94 -5.38 6.35
CA LEU A 65 -8.25 -6.62 6.67
C LEU A 65 -6.82 -6.51 6.13
N LEU A 66 -5.82 -6.76 6.96
CA LEU A 66 -4.47 -7.11 6.52
C LEU A 66 -4.35 -8.62 6.64
N ILE A 67 -4.02 -9.29 5.54
CA ILE A 67 -3.91 -10.75 5.49
C ILE A 67 -2.63 -11.18 4.77
N ASP A 68 -1.95 -12.16 5.34
CA ASP A 68 -0.76 -12.79 4.76
C ASP A 68 -1.19 -13.85 3.74
N LEU A 69 -0.86 -13.64 2.48
CA LEU A 69 -1.27 -14.53 1.39
C LEU A 69 -0.56 -15.90 1.45
N ASP A 70 0.59 -15.98 2.08
CA ASP A 70 1.31 -17.24 2.30
C ASP A 70 0.72 -18.06 3.46
N ARG A 71 -0.14 -17.44 4.31
CA ARG A 71 -0.68 -18.03 5.54
C ARG A 71 -2.22 -18.00 5.59
N LEU A 72 -2.88 -18.08 4.45
CA LEU A 72 -4.35 -18.04 4.36
C LEU A 72 -5.04 -19.13 5.20
N PRO A 73 -4.56 -20.39 5.26
CA PRO A 73 -5.17 -21.42 6.12
C PRO A 73 -5.12 -21.08 7.61
N GLU A 74 -4.04 -20.45 8.08
CA GLU A 74 -3.91 -19.99 9.45
C GLU A 74 -4.84 -18.80 9.74
N ALA A 75 -4.85 -17.79 8.84
CA ALA A 75 -5.75 -16.66 8.94
C ALA A 75 -7.21 -17.11 9.05
N GLY A 76 -7.65 -18.09 8.26
CA GLY A 76 -9.01 -18.61 8.25
C GLY A 76 -9.42 -19.37 9.52
N ARG A 77 -8.46 -19.71 10.41
CA ARG A 77 -8.71 -20.38 11.70
C ARG A 77 -8.66 -19.44 12.89
N THR A 78 -8.35 -18.16 12.69
CA THR A 78 -8.11 -17.20 13.77
C THR A 78 -9.37 -16.95 14.62
N THR A 79 -10.57 -16.98 14.01
CA THR A 79 -11.84 -16.65 14.67
C THR A 79 -13.02 -17.30 13.94
N ARG A 80 -14.15 -17.48 14.65
CA ARG A 80 -15.36 -18.12 14.10
C ARG A 80 -16.13 -17.21 13.14
N LEU A 81 -16.05 -15.89 13.32
CA LEU A 81 -16.77 -14.90 12.51
C LEU A 81 -16.04 -14.49 11.23
N PHE A 82 -14.83 -15.02 10.99
CA PHE A 82 -14.05 -14.82 9.77
C PHE A 82 -13.76 -16.15 9.08
N SER A 83 -13.72 -16.13 7.76
CA SER A 83 -13.29 -17.30 6.97
C SER A 83 -12.61 -16.89 5.67
N VAL A 84 -11.76 -17.80 5.17
CA VAL A 84 -11.13 -17.73 3.86
C VAL A 84 -11.83 -18.72 2.93
N GLY A 85 -12.19 -18.27 1.71
CA GLY A 85 -12.76 -19.11 0.66
C GLY A 85 -14.22 -19.55 0.86
N ARG A 86 -14.86 -19.17 1.97
CA ARG A 86 -16.25 -19.53 2.27
C ARG A 86 -17.02 -18.34 2.88
N PHE A 87 -18.35 -18.39 2.78
CA PHE A 87 -19.23 -17.36 3.35
C PHE A 87 -19.14 -17.32 4.88
N ASN A 88 -19.13 -16.11 5.45
CA ASN A 88 -19.19 -15.84 6.88
C ASN A 88 -19.68 -14.40 7.11
N LEU A 89 -19.78 -13.96 8.40
CA LEU A 89 -20.02 -12.56 8.75
C LEU A 89 -19.00 -11.64 8.07
N VAL A 90 -17.71 -12.01 8.19
CA VAL A 90 -16.61 -11.40 7.44
C VAL A 90 -15.85 -12.52 6.71
N SER A 91 -15.50 -12.31 5.45
CA SER A 91 -14.80 -13.32 4.68
C SER A 91 -13.82 -12.70 3.67
N PHE A 92 -12.79 -13.49 3.34
CA PHE A 92 -11.82 -13.19 2.30
C PHE A 92 -11.91 -14.24 1.20
N PHE A 93 -11.89 -13.79 -0.05
CA PHE A 93 -11.83 -14.67 -1.22
C PHE A 93 -10.73 -14.18 -2.15
N GLU A 94 -9.80 -15.05 -2.52
CA GLU A 94 -8.70 -14.72 -3.44
C GLU A 94 -9.20 -14.21 -4.79
N ARG A 95 -10.31 -14.77 -5.31
CA ARG A 95 -10.94 -14.35 -6.58
C ARG A 95 -11.41 -12.89 -6.62
N ASP A 96 -11.48 -12.21 -5.47
CA ASP A 96 -11.85 -10.79 -5.39
C ASP A 96 -10.66 -9.89 -5.71
N HIS A 97 -9.48 -10.46 -5.91
CA HIS A 97 -8.20 -9.79 -6.08
C HIS A 97 -7.39 -10.38 -7.24
N GLY A 98 -6.35 -9.64 -7.66
CA GLY A 98 -5.42 -10.09 -8.68
C GLY A 98 -6.06 -10.38 -10.04
N VAL A 99 -5.40 -11.20 -10.81
CA VAL A 99 -5.89 -11.70 -12.11
C VAL A 99 -6.70 -12.96 -11.86
N ALA A 100 -7.91 -13.04 -12.44
CA ALA A 100 -8.79 -14.21 -12.29
C ALA A 100 -8.34 -15.33 -13.25
N ASP A 101 -7.18 -15.93 -13.03
CA ASP A 101 -6.59 -16.99 -13.84
C ASP A 101 -6.72 -18.40 -13.24
N GLY A 102 -7.41 -18.53 -12.11
CA GLY A 102 -7.65 -19.80 -11.42
C GLY A 102 -6.51 -20.28 -10.55
N ARG A 103 -5.37 -19.57 -10.51
CA ARG A 103 -4.24 -19.87 -9.63
C ARG A 103 -4.43 -19.27 -8.24
N ALA A 104 -3.63 -19.72 -7.26
CA ALA A 104 -3.57 -19.07 -5.96
C ALA A 104 -3.11 -17.60 -6.11
N LEU A 105 -3.73 -16.70 -5.37
CA LEU A 105 -3.43 -15.27 -5.46
C LEU A 105 -1.97 -14.95 -5.14
N VAL A 106 -1.36 -15.67 -4.21
CA VAL A 106 0.06 -15.51 -3.86
C VAL A 106 0.97 -15.87 -5.03
N GLU A 107 0.65 -16.91 -5.81
CA GLU A 107 1.45 -17.37 -6.95
C GLU A 107 1.37 -16.37 -8.10
N SER A 108 0.15 -15.95 -8.48
CA SER A 108 -0.04 -14.93 -9.52
C SER A 108 0.58 -13.58 -9.15
N THR A 109 0.56 -13.22 -7.85
CA THR A 109 1.21 -12.00 -7.35
C THR A 109 2.75 -12.12 -7.44
N ARG A 110 3.33 -13.28 -7.08
CA ARG A 110 4.78 -13.51 -7.22
C ARG A 110 5.23 -13.46 -8.67
N GLU A 111 4.46 -14.03 -9.59
CA GLU A 111 4.76 -13.95 -11.02
C GLU A 111 4.70 -12.49 -11.54
N THR A 112 3.69 -11.74 -11.15
CA THR A 112 3.58 -10.31 -11.48
C THR A 112 4.79 -9.51 -10.97
N LEU A 113 5.28 -9.82 -9.76
CA LEU A 113 6.49 -9.22 -9.20
C LEU A 113 7.75 -9.64 -9.98
N ALA A 114 7.85 -10.92 -10.35
CA ALA A 114 8.99 -11.43 -11.13
C ALA A 114 9.07 -10.76 -12.52
N GLN A 115 7.93 -10.55 -13.18
CA GLN A 115 7.85 -9.79 -14.44
C GLN A 115 8.30 -8.33 -14.26
N ALA A 116 8.12 -7.76 -13.05
CA ALA A 116 8.63 -6.45 -12.68
C ALA A 116 10.10 -6.45 -12.21
N GLY A 117 10.80 -7.58 -12.30
CA GLY A 117 12.18 -7.73 -11.83
C GLY A 117 12.33 -7.74 -10.31
N VAL A 118 11.26 -8.07 -9.56
CA VAL A 118 11.27 -8.14 -8.09
C VAL A 118 11.20 -9.59 -7.63
N ASP A 119 12.30 -10.06 -7.03
CA ASP A 119 12.34 -11.33 -6.32
C ASP A 119 12.26 -11.09 -4.79
N LEU A 120 11.35 -11.80 -4.15
CA LEU A 120 11.16 -11.73 -2.69
C LEU A 120 12.00 -12.75 -1.93
N ALA A 121 12.72 -13.64 -2.63
CA ALA A 121 13.55 -14.69 -2.03
C ALA A 121 12.80 -15.50 -0.94
N GLY A 122 11.55 -15.88 -1.21
CA GLY A 122 10.71 -16.61 -0.26
C GLY A 122 10.06 -15.76 0.84
N GLY A 123 10.17 -14.44 0.78
CA GLY A 123 9.53 -13.52 1.71
C GLY A 123 8.00 -13.46 1.57
N ARG A 124 7.36 -12.58 2.33
CA ARG A 124 5.91 -12.55 2.58
C ARG A 124 5.18 -11.48 1.76
N ILE A 125 3.94 -11.78 1.37
CA ILE A 125 3.04 -10.82 0.71
C ILE A 125 1.84 -10.57 1.63
N LEU A 126 1.71 -9.33 2.14
CA LEU A 126 0.60 -8.91 2.97
C LEU A 126 -0.36 -8.06 2.14
N LEU A 127 -1.62 -8.46 2.08
CA LEU A 127 -2.68 -7.72 1.37
C LEU A 127 -3.54 -6.94 2.36
N LEU A 128 -3.59 -5.62 2.20
CA LEU A 128 -4.52 -4.74 2.90
C LEU A 128 -5.70 -4.43 1.98
N CYS A 129 -6.90 -4.88 2.37
CA CYS A 129 -8.11 -4.78 1.56
C CYS A 129 -9.37 -4.63 2.42
N TYR A 130 -10.50 -4.29 1.80
CA TYR A 130 -11.80 -4.44 2.45
C TYR A 130 -12.27 -5.89 2.31
N PRO A 131 -12.56 -6.60 3.42
CA PRO A 131 -13.10 -7.94 3.34
C PRO A 131 -14.57 -7.92 2.88
N ARG A 132 -15.10 -9.06 2.49
CA ARG A 132 -16.56 -9.22 2.35
C ARG A 132 -17.23 -9.11 3.71
N VAL A 133 -18.31 -8.34 3.78
CA VAL A 133 -19.20 -8.29 4.92
C VAL A 133 -20.55 -8.84 4.48
N LEU A 134 -21.03 -9.92 5.10
CA LEU A 134 -22.23 -10.66 4.71
C LEU A 134 -22.24 -11.01 3.20
N GLY A 135 -21.08 -11.38 2.66
CA GLY A 135 -20.91 -11.79 1.26
C GLY A 135 -20.71 -10.66 0.26
N TYR A 136 -20.98 -9.39 0.60
CA TYR A 136 -20.78 -8.26 -0.30
C TYR A 136 -19.36 -7.68 -0.16
N GLN A 137 -18.72 -7.39 -1.30
CA GLN A 137 -17.37 -6.82 -1.37
C GLN A 137 -17.32 -5.72 -2.43
N PHE A 138 -16.58 -4.66 -2.11
CA PHE A 138 -16.11 -3.67 -3.06
C PHE A 138 -14.81 -3.05 -2.51
N ASN A 139 -13.72 -3.18 -3.27
CA ASN A 139 -12.41 -2.62 -2.94
C ASN A 139 -12.02 -1.56 -3.98
N PRO A 140 -12.25 -0.26 -3.73
CA PRO A 140 -11.77 0.79 -4.63
C PRO A 140 -10.25 0.79 -4.78
N ILE A 141 -9.56 0.44 -3.71
CA ILE A 141 -8.11 0.23 -3.68
C ILE A 141 -7.75 -0.85 -2.68
N ALA A 142 -6.90 -1.78 -3.09
CA ALA A 142 -6.20 -2.71 -2.21
C ALA A 142 -4.69 -2.53 -2.39
N THR A 143 -3.90 -2.81 -1.36
CA THR A 143 -2.44 -2.65 -1.42
C THR A 143 -1.74 -3.92 -0.96
N TYR A 144 -0.83 -4.43 -1.81
CA TYR A 144 0.02 -5.56 -1.47
C TYR A 144 1.38 -5.03 -1.01
N TRP A 145 1.79 -5.45 0.16
CA TRP A 145 3.06 -5.10 0.78
C TRP A 145 3.99 -6.30 0.66
N CYS A 146 4.97 -6.21 -0.23
CA CYS A 146 5.78 -7.34 -0.66
C CYS A 146 7.16 -7.24 0.00
N TYR A 147 7.41 -8.13 0.96
CA TYR A 147 8.63 -8.17 1.75
C TYR A 147 9.53 -9.32 1.30
N ASP A 148 10.85 -9.14 1.37
CA ASP A 148 11.80 -10.23 1.19
C ASP A 148 11.91 -11.12 2.45
N ALA A 149 12.72 -12.18 2.37
CA ALA A 149 12.95 -13.11 3.47
C ALA A 149 13.54 -12.45 4.73
N ASN A 150 14.21 -11.30 4.59
CA ASN A 150 14.79 -10.52 5.70
C ASN A 150 13.77 -9.51 6.28
N GLY A 151 12.56 -9.46 5.75
CA GLY A 151 11.52 -8.52 6.17
C GLY A 151 11.69 -7.11 5.61
N ALA A 152 12.56 -6.89 4.62
CA ALA A 152 12.67 -5.61 3.94
C ALA A 152 11.58 -5.45 2.88
N LEU A 153 10.92 -4.30 2.84
CA LEU A 153 9.89 -3.99 1.85
C LEU A 153 10.54 -3.79 0.47
N ARG A 154 10.19 -4.65 -0.50
CA ARG A 154 10.77 -4.67 -1.86
C ARG A 154 9.86 -4.04 -2.91
N ALA A 155 8.56 -4.17 -2.73
CA ALA A 155 7.57 -3.58 -3.64
C ALA A 155 6.25 -3.33 -2.93
N VAL A 156 5.44 -2.42 -3.50
CA VAL A 156 4.02 -2.28 -3.20
C VAL A 156 3.26 -2.45 -4.51
N ILE A 157 2.15 -3.20 -4.50
CA ILE A 157 1.22 -3.25 -5.62
C ILE A 157 -0.03 -2.48 -5.20
N TYR A 158 -0.44 -1.51 -6.01
CA TYR A 158 -1.68 -0.76 -5.83
C TYR A 158 -2.73 -1.33 -6.77
N GLU A 159 -3.63 -2.16 -6.26
CA GLU A 159 -4.75 -2.71 -7.03
C GLU A 159 -5.92 -1.76 -6.94
N VAL A 160 -6.31 -1.19 -8.06
CA VAL A 160 -7.41 -0.25 -8.18
C VAL A 160 -8.58 -0.92 -8.88
N THR A 161 -9.78 -0.77 -8.33
CA THR A 161 -11.03 -1.28 -8.94
C THR A 161 -12.02 -0.13 -9.05
N ASN A 162 -12.55 0.11 -10.26
CA ASN A 162 -13.58 1.11 -10.47
C ASN A 162 -15.01 0.55 -10.25
N THR A 163 -16.01 1.42 -10.38
CA THR A 163 -17.43 1.03 -10.23
C THR A 163 -17.94 0.16 -11.37
N PHE A 164 -17.22 0.09 -12.49
CA PHE A 164 -17.52 -0.81 -13.64
C PHE A 164 -16.95 -2.22 -13.43
N ARG A 165 -16.26 -2.47 -12.28
CA ARG A 165 -15.55 -3.71 -11.94
C ARG A 165 -14.32 -3.99 -12.79
N GLU A 166 -13.81 -2.99 -13.49
CA GLU A 166 -12.51 -3.06 -14.10
C GLU A 166 -11.45 -2.97 -13.01
N ARG A 167 -10.36 -3.71 -13.17
CA ARG A 167 -9.26 -3.79 -12.20
C ARG A 167 -7.92 -3.61 -12.90
N HIS A 168 -7.02 -2.87 -12.24
CA HIS A 168 -5.64 -2.70 -12.71
C HIS A 168 -4.68 -2.66 -11.52
N ALA A 169 -3.53 -3.33 -11.66
CA ALA A 169 -2.49 -3.42 -10.64
C ALA A 169 -1.26 -2.59 -11.06
N TYR A 170 -0.96 -1.53 -10.31
CA TYR A 170 0.27 -0.76 -10.45
C TYR A 170 1.37 -1.42 -9.62
N VAL A 171 2.34 -2.04 -10.25
CA VAL A 171 3.49 -2.65 -9.57
C VAL A 171 4.56 -1.61 -9.32
N ALA A 172 4.91 -1.39 -8.08
CA ALA A 172 5.80 -0.33 -7.63
C ALA A 172 6.99 -0.89 -6.83
N PRO A 173 8.10 -1.31 -7.49
CA PRO A 173 9.32 -1.67 -6.77
C PRO A 173 9.80 -0.51 -5.89
N VAL A 174 10.27 -0.82 -4.68
CA VAL A 174 10.84 0.18 -3.76
C VAL A 174 12.28 0.48 -4.17
N ARG A 175 12.55 1.74 -4.48
CA ARG A 175 13.84 2.22 -4.94
C ARG A 175 14.63 2.88 -3.82
N PRO A 176 15.96 3.00 -3.96
CA PRO A 176 16.78 3.74 -3.02
C PRO A 176 16.22 5.15 -2.78
N GLY A 177 16.04 5.52 -1.50
CA GLY A 177 15.51 6.83 -1.09
C GLY A 177 13.99 6.97 -1.06
N GLU A 178 13.21 6.05 -1.63
CA GLU A 178 11.74 6.08 -1.56
C GLU A 178 11.22 5.69 -0.17
N LEU A 179 11.86 4.71 0.49
CA LEU A 179 11.52 4.28 1.85
C LEU A 179 12.47 4.92 2.87
N THR A 180 11.92 5.67 3.80
CA THR A 180 12.61 6.34 4.88
C THR A 180 11.89 6.13 6.21
N THR A 181 12.44 6.58 7.33
CA THR A 181 11.75 6.55 8.65
C THR A 181 10.41 7.28 8.64
N ALA A 182 10.20 8.23 7.72
CA ALA A 182 8.93 8.92 7.52
C ALA A 182 7.90 8.11 6.72
N GLY A 183 8.29 6.96 6.14
CA GLY A 183 7.47 6.09 5.30
C GLY A 183 7.93 6.04 3.85
N LEU A 184 7.08 5.44 3.02
CA LEU A 184 7.29 5.24 1.58
C LEU A 184 6.70 6.40 0.78
N ARG A 185 7.42 6.82 -0.28
CA ARG A 185 6.99 7.85 -1.24
C ARG A 185 7.17 7.31 -2.65
N GLN A 186 6.08 7.23 -3.40
CA GLN A 186 6.09 6.78 -4.80
C GLN A 186 5.20 7.67 -5.65
N SER A 187 5.42 7.69 -6.95
CA SER A 187 4.57 8.39 -7.92
C SER A 187 4.31 7.50 -9.13
N ARG A 188 3.09 7.55 -9.68
CA ARG A 188 2.67 6.76 -10.85
C ARG A 188 1.75 7.61 -11.73
N ASP A 189 1.87 7.45 -13.03
CA ASP A 189 0.92 8.03 -13.95
C ASP A 189 -0.40 7.26 -13.90
N LYS A 190 -1.50 7.98 -14.09
CA LYS A 190 -2.82 7.38 -14.05
C LYS A 190 -3.09 6.64 -15.35
N ILE A 191 -3.27 5.34 -15.27
CA ILE A 191 -3.61 4.47 -16.40
C ILE A 191 -5.08 4.07 -16.37
N MET A 192 -5.66 3.95 -15.17
CA MET A 192 -7.02 3.45 -15.01
C MET A 192 -8.05 4.56 -14.83
N TYR A 193 -9.16 4.44 -15.55
CA TYR A 193 -10.33 5.30 -15.37
C TYR A 193 -11.10 4.90 -14.09
N VAL A 194 -11.15 5.80 -13.13
CA VAL A 194 -11.77 5.54 -11.82
C VAL A 194 -12.97 6.42 -11.53
N SER A 195 -13.16 7.52 -12.25
CA SER A 195 -14.23 8.49 -11.99
C SER A 195 -14.62 9.23 -13.27
N PRO A 196 -15.94 9.40 -13.53
CA PRO A 196 -16.40 10.15 -14.69
C PRO A 196 -16.17 11.67 -14.61
N PHE A 197 -15.54 12.13 -13.54
CA PHE A 197 -15.24 13.56 -13.32
C PHE A 197 -13.74 13.85 -13.26
N LEU A 198 -12.89 12.90 -13.70
CA LEU A 198 -11.43 13.03 -13.66
C LEU A 198 -10.83 12.57 -14.99
N ASN A 199 -9.99 13.42 -15.56
CA ASN A 199 -9.25 13.13 -16.80
C ASN A 199 -8.23 12.01 -16.59
N MET A 200 -7.66 11.51 -17.70
CA MET A 200 -6.62 10.49 -17.67
C MET A 200 -5.20 11.09 -17.58
N ASP A 201 -4.99 12.34 -18.05
CA ASP A 201 -3.70 13.03 -17.92
C ASP A 201 -3.48 13.51 -16.47
N MET A 202 -3.19 12.56 -15.61
CA MET A 202 -3.05 12.77 -14.17
C MET A 202 -1.96 11.87 -13.60
N THR A 203 -1.44 12.28 -12.45
CA THR A 203 -0.41 11.56 -11.70
C THR A 203 -0.88 11.28 -10.28
N TYR A 204 -0.64 10.07 -9.78
CA TYR A 204 -0.78 9.70 -8.39
C TYR A 204 0.52 9.91 -7.63
N ALA A 205 0.49 10.63 -6.53
CA ALA A 205 1.56 10.69 -5.54
C ALA A 205 1.13 9.94 -4.27
N PHE A 206 1.84 8.87 -3.96
CA PHE A 206 1.60 8.02 -2.80
C PHE A 206 2.53 8.41 -1.65
N ARG A 207 1.97 8.61 -0.47
CA ARG A 207 2.72 8.73 0.79
C ARG A 207 2.14 7.73 1.77
N MET A 208 2.90 6.71 2.06
CA MET A 208 2.44 5.52 2.76
C MET A 208 3.27 5.28 4.02
N ARG A 209 2.63 4.85 5.09
CA ARG A 209 3.31 4.19 6.20
C ARG A 209 2.96 2.70 6.13
N PRO A 210 3.95 1.81 5.95
CA PRO A 210 3.71 0.37 5.91
C PRO A 210 2.98 -0.14 7.14
N PRO A 211 2.24 -1.27 7.04
CA PRO A 211 1.52 -1.85 8.16
C PRO A 211 2.43 -2.19 9.35
N GLY A 212 2.08 -1.71 10.52
CA GLY A 212 2.69 -1.96 11.81
C GLY A 212 1.58 -1.85 12.87
N ASP A 213 1.76 -1.05 13.93
CA ASP A 213 0.67 -0.70 14.86
C ASP A 213 -0.32 0.28 14.24
N THR A 214 0.13 1.00 13.22
CA THR A 214 -0.70 1.84 12.38
C THR A 214 -0.35 1.63 10.91
N VAL A 215 -1.32 1.85 10.03
CA VAL A 215 -1.11 1.99 8.58
C VAL A 215 -1.59 3.37 8.15
N ARG A 216 -0.89 4.01 7.23
CA ARG A 216 -1.36 5.26 6.62
C ARG A 216 -1.19 5.19 5.12
N LEU A 217 -2.27 5.46 4.42
CA LEU A 217 -2.30 5.59 2.97
C LEU A 217 -2.75 7.01 2.66
N ARG A 218 -1.96 7.73 1.89
CA ARG A 218 -2.29 9.05 1.38
C ARG A 218 -1.98 9.08 -0.10
N ILE A 219 -3.00 9.36 -0.89
CA ILE A 219 -2.95 9.46 -2.34
C ILE A 219 -3.32 10.89 -2.70
N LEU A 220 -2.47 11.54 -3.47
CA LEU A 220 -2.73 12.83 -4.09
C LEU A 220 -2.80 12.63 -5.59
N GLU A 221 -3.91 12.98 -6.19
CA GLU A 221 -4.13 12.95 -7.62
C GLU A 221 -4.00 14.38 -8.15
N SER A 222 -3.11 14.56 -9.11
CA SER A 222 -2.79 15.88 -9.69
C SER A 222 -2.87 15.83 -11.20
N ASP A 223 -3.41 16.88 -11.82
CA ASP A 223 -3.30 17.17 -13.24
C ASP A 223 -2.10 18.12 -13.50
N PRO A 224 -1.81 18.53 -14.77
CA PRO A 224 -0.72 19.46 -15.05
C PRO A 224 -0.80 20.80 -14.31
N GLU A 225 -1.99 21.24 -13.95
CA GLU A 225 -2.19 22.50 -13.20
C GLU A 225 -2.10 22.32 -11.67
N GLY A 226 -1.91 21.10 -11.17
CA GLY A 226 -1.68 20.81 -9.76
C GLY A 226 -2.74 19.90 -9.10
N PRO A 227 -2.82 19.87 -7.76
CA PRO A 227 -3.64 18.93 -7.02
C PRO A 227 -5.14 19.04 -7.31
N VAL A 228 -5.78 17.90 -7.59
CA VAL A 228 -7.22 17.77 -7.87
C VAL A 228 -7.97 17.07 -6.75
N LEU A 229 -7.43 15.95 -6.28
CA LEU A 229 -8.09 15.11 -5.27
C LEU A 229 -7.05 14.52 -4.30
N SER A 230 -7.41 14.49 -3.02
CA SER A 230 -6.66 13.77 -1.99
C SER A 230 -7.54 12.72 -1.34
N ALA A 231 -7.05 11.49 -1.28
CA ALA A 231 -7.65 10.40 -0.52
C ALA A 231 -6.69 9.98 0.60
N THR A 232 -7.22 9.75 1.81
CA THR A 232 -6.41 9.31 2.95
C THR A 232 -7.12 8.22 3.72
N PHE A 233 -6.35 7.25 4.19
CA PHE A 233 -6.76 6.27 5.20
C PHE A 233 -5.72 6.27 6.31
N ALA A 234 -6.17 6.28 7.56
CA ALA A 234 -5.32 6.17 8.74
C ALA A 234 -5.93 5.13 9.68
N GLY A 235 -5.38 3.92 9.66
CA GLY A 235 -5.88 2.79 10.43
C GLY A 235 -5.00 2.45 11.62
N GLU A 236 -5.60 2.14 12.76
CA GLU A 236 -4.97 1.54 13.92
C GLU A 236 -5.17 0.04 13.91
N ARG A 237 -4.11 -0.72 14.20
CA ARG A 237 -4.17 -2.17 14.25
C ARG A 237 -5.07 -2.66 15.39
N ARG A 238 -5.92 -3.63 15.08
CA ARG A 238 -6.78 -4.34 16.02
C ARG A 238 -6.65 -5.85 15.78
N PRO A 239 -6.71 -6.68 16.84
CA PRO A 239 -6.65 -8.12 16.67
C PRO A 239 -7.91 -8.63 15.96
N LEU A 240 -7.72 -9.63 15.09
CA LEU A 240 -8.81 -10.34 14.43
C LEU A 240 -9.43 -11.35 15.39
N THR A 241 -10.46 -10.92 16.13
CA THR A 241 -11.20 -11.75 17.10
C THR A 241 -12.70 -11.65 16.87
N ASP A 242 -13.48 -12.65 17.34
CA ASP A 242 -14.95 -12.62 17.27
C ASP A 242 -15.52 -11.33 17.89
N ARG A 243 -15.00 -10.93 19.05
CA ARG A 243 -15.44 -9.71 19.75
C ARG A 243 -15.17 -8.44 18.93
N THR A 244 -13.98 -8.35 18.32
CA THR A 244 -13.62 -7.20 17.49
C THR A 244 -14.51 -7.13 16.25
N LEU A 245 -14.67 -8.25 15.53
CA LEU A 245 -15.50 -8.32 14.34
C LEU A 245 -16.97 -8.03 14.62
N ALA A 246 -17.56 -8.64 15.66
CA ALA A 246 -18.94 -8.38 16.04
C ALA A 246 -19.16 -6.89 16.35
N ARG A 247 -18.25 -6.26 17.11
CA ARG A 247 -18.33 -4.83 17.44
C ARG A 247 -18.21 -3.96 16.19
N LEU A 248 -17.27 -4.23 15.30
CA LEU A 248 -17.07 -3.45 14.08
C LEU A 248 -18.23 -3.60 13.11
N CYS A 249 -18.74 -4.82 12.91
CA CYS A 249 -19.91 -5.04 12.07
C CYS A 249 -21.18 -4.40 12.65
N ALA A 250 -21.33 -4.35 13.96
CA ALA A 250 -22.43 -3.64 14.61
C ALA A 250 -22.30 -2.12 14.50
N ALA A 251 -21.08 -1.58 14.65
CA ALA A 251 -20.80 -0.13 14.53
C ALA A 251 -20.88 0.38 13.09
N THR A 252 -20.48 -0.45 12.11
CA THR A 252 -20.49 -0.12 10.69
C THR A 252 -21.26 -1.17 9.87
N PRO A 253 -22.59 -1.35 10.13
CA PRO A 253 -23.36 -2.36 9.44
C PRO A 253 -23.37 -2.08 7.93
N PHE A 254 -23.21 -3.14 7.12
CA PHE A 254 -23.13 -3.04 5.66
C PHE A 254 -22.04 -2.08 5.16
N MET A 255 -20.88 -2.03 5.82
CA MET A 255 -19.80 -1.08 5.52
C MET A 255 -19.48 -1.02 4.02
N THR A 256 -19.23 -2.15 3.38
CA THR A 256 -18.88 -2.23 1.95
C THR A 256 -19.99 -1.74 1.03
N LEU A 257 -21.26 -2.03 1.36
CA LEU A 257 -22.41 -1.52 0.63
C LEU A 257 -22.56 0.01 0.81
N LYS A 258 -22.36 0.51 2.02
CA LYS A 258 -22.36 1.97 2.29
C LYS A 258 -21.28 2.70 1.51
N ILE A 259 -20.06 2.11 1.37
CA ILE A 259 -19.00 2.68 0.54
C ILE A 259 -19.46 2.80 -0.91
N THR A 260 -20.03 1.74 -1.48
CA THR A 260 -20.57 1.77 -2.85
C THR A 260 -21.66 2.81 -3.00
N ALA A 261 -22.63 2.84 -2.09
CA ALA A 261 -23.72 3.83 -2.11
C ALA A 261 -23.18 5.27 -1.98
N ALA A 262 -22.18 5.48 -1.11
CA ALA A 262 -21.56 6.79 -0.94
C ALA A 262 -20.86 7.26 -2.22
N ILE A 263 -20.13 6.38 -2.93
CA ILE A 263 -19.49 6.72 -4.20
C ILE A 263 -20.52 7.19 -5.24
N HIS A 264 -21.62 6.47 -5.40
CA HIS A 264 -22.68 6.87 -6.33
C HIS A 264 -23.40 8.16 -5.89
N TRP A 265 -23.64 8.31 -4.59
CA TRP A 265 -24.20 9.54 -4.04
C TRP A 265 -23.31 10.76 -4.28
N GLU A 266 -22.02 10.61 -4.05
CA GLU A 266 -21.07 11.69 -4.29
C GLU A 266 -20.94 11.99 -5.80
N ALA A 267 -20.99 10.98 -6.66
CA ALA A 267 -21.04 11.17 -8.11
C ALA A 267 -22.29 11.96 -8.52
N LEU A 268 -23.47 11.62 -8.00
CA LEU A 268 -24.70 12.38 -8.25
C LEU A 268 -24.57 13.83 -7.77
N ARG A 269 -24.03 14.06 -6.58
CA ARG A 269 -23.82 15.43 -6.06
C ARG A 269 -22.87 16.26 -6.93
N LEU A 270 -21.80 15.64 -7.48
CA LEU A 270 -20.88 16.32 -8.38
C LEU A 270 -21.55 16.65 -9.72
N TRP A 271 -22.36 15.73 -10.25
CA TRP A 271 -23.14 15.98 -11.45
C TRP A 271 -24.15 17.12 -11.26
N LEU A 272 -24.91 17.11 -10.16
CA LEU A 272 -25.85 18.20 -9.80
C LEU A 272 -25.15 19.54 -9.58
N LYS A 273 -23.86 19.54 -9.24
CA LYS A 273 -23.03 20.76 -9.18
C LYS A 273 -22.56 21.21 -10.57
N GLY A 274 -22.94 20.52 -11.66
CA GLY A 274 -22.59 20.88 -13.03
C GLY A 274 -21.16 20.52 -13.42
N LEU A 275 -20.56 19.48 -12.84
CA LEU A 275 -19.30 18.95 -13.34
C LEU A 275 -19.55 18.16 -14.63
N ALA A 276 -18.76 18.44 -15.66
CA ALA A 276 -18.82 17.71 -16.91
C ALA A 276 -18.39 16.25 -16.72
N LEU A 277 -19.05 15.34 -17.43
CA LEU A 277 -18.65 13.94 -17.51
C LEU A 277 -17.49 13.81 -18.53
N VAL A 278 -16.53 12.98 -18.21
CA VAL A 278 -15.44 12.59 -19.11
C VAL A 278 -15.79 11.23 -19.72
N ASP A 279 -15.57 11.09 -21.01
CA ASP A 279 -15.82 9.85 -21.72
C ASP A 279 -15.01 8.69 -21.12
N HIS A 280 -15.63 7.52 -21.04
CA HIS A 280 -15.01 6.30 -20.53
C HIS A 280 -14.08 5.74 -21.61
N PRO A 281 -12.74 5.79 -21.45
CA PRO A 281 -11.82 5.19 -22.39
C PRO A 281 -11.86 3.66 -22.29
N PRO A 282 -11.35 2.92 -23.29
CA PRO A 282 -11.17 1.47 -23.15
C PRO A 282 -10.34 1.13 -21.91
N ALA A 283 -10.71 0.02 -21.24
CA ALA A 283 -9.92 -0.49 -20.11
C ALA A 283 -8.47 -0.75 -20.56
N PRO A 284 -7.48 -0.63 -19.67
CA PRO A 284 -6.10 -0.99 -19.97
C PRO A 284 -6.03 -2.42 -20.51
N ALA A 285 -5.24 -2.63 -21.58
CA ALA A 285 -5.10 -3.95 -22.21
C ALA A 285 -4.46 -4.97 -21.25
N ASP A 286 -3.54 -4.50 -20.39
CA ASP A 286 -2.83 -5.32 -19.43
C ASP A 286 -3.47 -5.18 -18.05
N ALA A 287 -3.61 -6.31 -17.34
CA ALA A 287 -4.14 -6.36 -15.99
C ALA A 287 -3.19 -5.70 -14.95
N SER A 288 -1.91 -5.56 -15.30
CA SER A 288 -0.92 -4.89 -14.46
C SER A 288 0.03 -4.05 -15.29
N SER A 289 0.58 -3.00 -14.68
CA SER A 289 1.64 -2.18 -15.26
C SER A 289 2.83 -2.09 -14.30
N VAL A 290 4.01 -2.17 -14.90
CA VAL A 290 5.27 -1.86 -14.25
C VAL A 290 5.76 -0.56 -14.87
N ASP A 291 5.46 0.56 -14.24
CA ASP A 291 5.91 1.83 -14.81
C ASP A 291 7.41 1.98 -14.71
N ALA A 292 8.01 2.40 -15.82
CA ALA A 292 9.31 3.07 -15.77
C ALA A 292 9.20 4.24 -14.76
N PRO A 293 10.24 4.53 -13.96
CA PRO A 293 10.20 5.60 -13.00
C PRO A 293 9.98 6.92 -13.70
N GLY A 294 8.82 7.48 -13.56
CA GLY A 294 8.67 8.91 -13.79
C GLY A 294 9.61 9.62 -12.80
N PRO A 295 10.25 10.73 -13.20
CA PRO A 295 10.99 11.53 -12.22
C PRO A 295 10.04 11.78 -11.06
N ILE A 296 10.53 11.53 -9.82
CA ILE A 296 9.80 11.98 -8.63
C ILE A 296 9.63 13.48 -8.86
N ARG A 297 8.50 13.89 -9.39
CA ARG A 297 8.20 15.30 -9.59
C ARG A 297 8.01 15.88 -8.19
N HIS A 298 9.13 16.19 -7.55
CA HIS A 298 9.20 17.00 -6.35
C HIS A 298 8.82 18.44 -6.73
N ALA A 299 7.59 18.63 -7.14
CA ALA A 299 7.10 19.96 -7.30
C ALA A 299 7.13 20.62 -5.92
N ALA A 300 7.76 21.79 -5.83
CA ALA A 300 7.64 22.67 -4.65
C ALA A 300 6.15 22.88 -4.29
N HIS A 301 5.25 22.80 -5.26
CA HIS A 301 3.80 22.79 -5.17
C HIS A 301 3.26 21.63 -4.28
N ASP A 302 3.84 20.43 -4.34
CA ASP A 302 3.38 19.31 -3.50
C ASP A 302 3.55 19.62 -1.99
N ARG A 303 4.65 20.24 -1.58
CA ARG A 303 4.88 20.57 -0.16
C ARG A 303 3.86 21.58 0.38
N ALA A 304 3.52 22.59 -0.42
CA ALA A 304 2.53 23.60 -0.05
C ALA A 304 1.11 23.02 -0.01
N ALA A 305 0.73 22.22 -1.03
CA ALA A 305 -0.55 21.52 -1.09
C ALA A 305 -0.71 20.53 0.09
N TRP A 306 0.35 19.75 0.40
CA TRP A 306 0.35 18.86 1.54
C TRP A 306 0.22 19.56 2.89
N ARG A 307 0.85 20.74 3.08
CA ARG A 307 0.72 21.56 4.30
C ARG A 307 -0.67 22.18 4.42
N SER A 308 -1.23 22.69 3.34
CA SER A 308 -2.58 23.27 3.30
C SER A 308 -3.66 22.25 3.69
N ILE A 309 -3.61 21.04 3.12
CA ILE A 309 -4.55 19.96 3.42
C ILE A 309 -4.42 19.52 4.88
N THR A 310 -3.19 19.43 5.41
CA THR A 310 -2.92 19.02 6.80
C THR A 310 -3.36 20.10 7.79
N ALA A 311 -3.08 21.38 7.51
CA ALA A 311 -3.48 22.52 8.36
C ALA A 311 -4.99 22.72 8.40
N SER A 312 -5.69 22.46 7.30
CA SER A 312 -7.17 22.48 7.26
C SER A 312 -7.79 21.29 8.00
N ALA A 313 -7.08 20.15 8.08
CA ALA A 313 -7.52 18.98 8.82
C ALA A 313 -7.47 19.18 10.34
N LEU A 314 -6.45 19.88 10.83
CA LEU A 314 -6.22 20.11 12.27
C LEU A 314 -7.11 21.23 12.84
N ARG A 315 -7.42 22.28 12.06
CA ARG A 315 -8.16 23.45 12.53
C ARG A 315 -9.66 23.24 12.79
N ARG A 316 -10.22 22.03 12.60
CA ARG A 316 -11.64 21.73 12.84
C ARG A 316 -11.86 20.65 13.92
N HIS A 317 -10.86 20.39 14.75
CA HIS A 317 -11.05 19.59 15.96
C HIS A 317 -11.46 20.42 17.18
N ASP A 318 -11.44 21.77 17.06
CA ASP A 318 -11.75 22.72 18.14
C ASP A 318 -13.10 23.45 17.97
N ARG A 319 -14.05 22.86 17.23
CA ARG A 319 -15.43 23.39 17.20
C ARG A 319 -16.45 22.26 17.24
#